data_af5e0a76d60ae5b21b8df56303a2ce4b
#
_entry.id   af5e0a76d60ae5b21b8df56303a2ce4b
#
_cell.length_a   1.000
_cell.length_b   1.000
_cell.length_c   1.000
_cell.angle_alpha   90.00
_cell.angle_beta   90.00
_cell.angle_gamma   90.00
#
_symmetry.space_group_name_H-M   'P 1'
#
loop_
_entity.id
_entity.type
_entity.pdbx_description
1 polymer ?
#
loop_
_entity_poly.entity_id
_entity_poly.type
_entity_poly.pdbx_seq_one_letter_code
_entity_poly.pdbx_strand_id
1 'polypeptide(L)' 'MRQSDYEYYARRERAERMHAERARDSGARHAHIAMAEVYAERLKAMAPPAGATPA' A
#
# COMPACT_ATOMS: atom_id res chain seq x y z
N MET A 1 6.69 5.65 19.13
CA MET A 1 5.47 4.85 19.18
C MET A 1 5.39 3.92 17.99
N ARG A 2 4.86 2.76 18.21
CA ARG A 2 4.78 1.76 17.17
C ARG A 2 3.60 2.06 16.25
N GLN A 3 3.86 1.99 14.94
CA GLN A 3 2.82 2.14 13.94
C GLN A 3 1.96 0.88 13.90
N SER A 4 0.65 1.02 13.69
CA SER A 4 -0.22 -0.14 13.57
C SER A 4 0.06 -0.86 12.25
N ASP A 5 -0.30 -2.14 12.18
CA ASP A 5 -0.14 -2.92 10.96
C ASP A 5 -0.95 -2.31 9.82
N TYR A 6 -2.16 -1.82 10.11
CA TYR A 6 -2.97 -1.17 9.09
C TYR A 6 -2.25 0.04 8.50
N GLU A 7 -1.72 0.90 9.36
CA GLU A 7 -1.00 2.09 8.91
C GLU A 7 0.26 1.72 8.13
N TYR A 8 0.96 0.69 8.56
CA TYR A 8 2.14 0.22 7.86
C TYR A 8 1.79 -0.23 6.43
N TYR A 9 0.78 -1.08 6.30
CA TYR A 9 0.39 -1.58 4.98
C TYR A 9 -0.17 -0.47 4.10
N ALA A 10 -0.92 0.47 4.67
CA ALA A 10 -1.43 1.60 3.90
C ALA A 10 -0.30 2.45 3.35
N ARG A 11 0.72 2.69 4.15
CA ARG A 11 1.88 3.45 3.69
C ARG A 11 2.66 2.68 2.63
N ARG A 12 2.82 1.38 2.82
CA ARG A 12 3.53 0.56 1.84
C ARG A 12 2.79 0.52 0.51
N GLU A 13 1.47 0.42 0.54
CA GLU A 13 0.68 0.44 -0.69
C GLU A 13 0.91 1.74 -1.45
N ARG A 14 0.83 2.87 -0.76
CA ARG A 14 1.04 4.16 -1.40
C ARG A 14 2.45 4.30 -1.97
N ALA A 15 3.44 3.82 -1.23
CA ALA A 15 4.82 3.88 -1.70
C ALA A 15 5.01 3.06 -2.97
N GLU A 16 4.43 1.87 -3.02
CA GLU A 16 4.59 1.02 -4.20
C GLU A 16 3.89 1.62 -5.41
N ARG A 17 2.71 2.24 -5.21
CA ARG A 17 2.03 2.90 -6.33
C ARG A 17 2.82 4.09 -6.85
N MET A 18 3.46 4.84 -5.95
CA MET A 18 4.30 5.94 -6.35
C MET A 18 5.54 5.46 -7.12
N HIS A 19 6.14 4.36 -6.68
CA HIS A 19 7.26 3.77 -7.41
C HIS A 19 6.82 3.30 -8.80
N ALA A 20 5.60 2.75 -8.90
CA ALA A 20 5.08 2.33 -10.18
C ALA A 20 4.92 3.51 -11.14
N GLU A 21 4.44 4.63 -10.64
CA GLU A 21 4.27 5.83 -11.46
C GLU A 21 5.60 6.35 -11.99
N ARG A 22 6.67 6.20 -11.22
CA ARG A 22 8.00 6.68 -11.57
C ARG A 22 8.83 5.67 -12.34
N ALA A 23 8.36 4.43 -12.43
CA ALA A 23 9.11 3.38 -13.12
C ALA A 23 9.19 3.67 -14.61
N ARG A 24 10.39 3.56 -15.17
CA ARG A 24 10.61 3.81 -16.60
C ARG A 24 10.39 2.57 -17.43
N ASP A 25 10.38 1.44 -16.81
CA ASP A 25 10.32 0.16 -17.47
C ASP A 25 9.03 -0.54 -17.04
N SER A 26 8.35 -1.17 -18.01
CA SER A 26 7.05 -1.77 -17.74
C SER A 26 7.14 -2.95 -16.78
N GLY A 27 8.25 -3.68 -16.79
CA GLY A 27 8.44 -4.77 -15.84
C GLY A 27 8.51 -4.28 -14.42
N ALA A 28 9.28 -3.21 -14.17
CA ALA A 28 9.36 -2.61 -12.85
C ALA A 28 8.02 -2.05 -12.41
N ARG A 29 7.30 -1.39 -13.32
CA ARG A 29 5.97 -0.86 -13.01
C ARG A 29 5.03 -1.98 -12.60
N HIS A 30 5.04 -3.07 -13.34
CA HIS A 30 4.21 -4.23 -13.06
C HIS A 30 4.50 -4.80 -11.67
N ALA A 31 5.80 -4.93 -11.35
CA ALA A 31 6.21 -5.46 -10.04
C ALA A 31 5.72 -4.59 -8.90
N HIS A 32 5.85 -3.27 -9.02
CA HIS A 32 5.40 -2.36 -7.97
C HIS A 32 3.88 -2.37 -7.84
N ILE A 33 3.15 -2.46 -8.95
CA ILE A 33 1.70 -2.56 -8.89
C ILE A 33 1.28 -3.86 -8.22
N ALA A 34 1.93 -4.97 -8.54
CA ALA A 34 1.62 -6.25 -7.93
C ALA A 34 1.83 -6.20 -6.42
N MET A 35 2.91 -5.57 -5.96
CA MET A 35 3.14 -5.40 -4.54
C MET A 35 2.09 -4.51 -3.89
N ALA A 36 1.71 -3.43 -4.56
CA ALA A 36 0.66 -2.56 -4.04
C ALA A 36 -0.65 -3.31 -3.87
N GLU A 37 -0.97 -4.18 -4.82
CA GLU A 37 -2.20 -4.97 -4.74
C GLU A 37 -2.18 -5.97 -3.60
N VAL A 38 -1.03 -6.56 -3.31
CA VAL A 38 -0.90 -7.43 -2.15
C VAL A 38 -1.21 -6.66 -0.87
N TYR A 39 -0.64 -5.48 -0.71
CA TYR A 39 -0.90 -4.65 0.45
C TYR A 39 -2.37 -4.23 0.52
N ALA A 40 -2.97 -3.89 -0.62
CA ALA A 40 -4.38 -3.52 -0.68
C ALA A 40 -5.27 -4.66 -0.22
N GLU A 41 -4.95 -5.90 -0.63
CA GLU A 41 -5.73 -7.06 -0.21
C GLU A 41 -5.61 -7.30 1.29
N ARG A 42 -4.43 -7.09 1.85
CA ARG A 42 -4.25 -7.21 3.30
C ARG A 42 -5.08 -6.17 4.05
N LEU A 43 -5.12 -4.95 3.51
CA LEU A 43 -5.90 -3.88 4.13
C LEU A 43 -7.38 -4.18 4.14
N LYS A 44 -7.91 -4.82 3.08
CA LYS A 44 -9.31 -5.21 3.04
C LYS A 44 -9.70 -6.19 4.13
N ALA A 45 -8.76 -7.02 4.54
CA ALA A 45 -8.99 -8.00 5.58
C ALA A 45 -8.81 -7.43 6.99
N MET A 46 -8.37 -6.20 7.11
CA MET A 46 -8.09 -5.56 8.39
C MET A 46 -9.09 -4.46 8.66
N ALA A 47 -9.41 -4.25 9.94
CA ALA A 47 -10.21 -3.11 10.33
C ALA A 47 -9.32 -1.88 10.42
N PRO A 48 -9.79 -0.70 9.97
CA PRO A 48 -9.03 0.53 10.17
C PRO A 48 -8.84 0.81 11.65
N PRO A 49 -7.74 1.49 12.03
CA PRO A 49 -7.55 1.84 13.43
C PRO A 49 -8.63 2.79 13.93
N ALA A 50 -8.89 2.77 15.23
CA ALA A 50 -9.87 3.65 15.85
C ALA A 50 -9.50 5.11 15.54
N GLY A 51 -10.48 5.89 15.13
CA GLY A 51 -10.27 7.30 14.79
C GLY A 51 -9.84 7.54 13.35
N ALA A 52 -9.57 6.49 12.58
CA ALA A 52 -9.23 6.65 11.18
C ALA A 52 -10.47 7.06 10.40
N THR A 53 -10.33 8.06 9.54
CA THR A 53 -11.43 8.47 8.68
C THR A 53 -11.22 7.89 7.29
N PRO A 54 -12.26 7.34 6.68
CA PRO A 54 -12.15 6.90 5.28
C PRO A 54 -11.89 8.09 4.39
N ALA A 55 -11.07 7.88 3.39
CA ALA A 55 -10.74 8.94 2.45
C ALA A 55 -11.95 9.30 1.59
#